data_e57935dae535140183f4cec271db2ab7
#
_entry.id   e57935dae535140183f4cec271db2ab7
#
_cell.length_a   1.000
_cell.length_b   1.000
_cell.length_c   1.000
_cell.angle_alpha   90.00
_cell.angle_beta   90.00
_cell.angle_gamma   90.00
#
_symmetry.space_group_name_H-M   'P 1'
#
loop_
_entity.id
_entity.type
_entity.pdbx_description
1 polymer ?
#
loop_
_entity_poly.entity_id
_entity_poly.type
_entity_poly.pdbx_seq_one_letter_code
_entity_poly.pdbx_strand_id
1 'polypeptide(L)'
;MNMKFDTPLSLFWSLVTMVTLTIGMPSLGFGQIGVDEEDPKPELIEEKQLNQLLMWMVDEKYEKVLFKAIRYIENDKTSRHPMPYLYMSKAYLGIHKSDDPELREAYEVDKLKALKESLKYATKFVKKDKETEYVPQELEYIDLLRAEAIVAAETEMDNKKYTKAKSYYKSLRTLDKEDPGVLIMLGTNYVLLRAKRDAEAVWEEARNILLDRQGRGLTESQSKLLKYAIISAIELMDEAGERDMALSWVAMGNDILAGDRQFEAVKRSIGA
;
A
#
# COMPACT_ATOMS: atom_id res chain seq x y z
N MET A 1 23.41 13.72 53.88
CA MET A 1 24.80 13.50 53.43
C MET A 1 24.89 14.04 52.02
N ASN A 2 25.47 15.22 51.96
CA ASN A 2 25.67 16.01 50.74
C ASN A 2 26.70 15.38 49.82
N MET A 3 26.52 15.48 48.53
CA MET A 3 27.58 15.82 47.59
C MET A 3 27.00 16.37 46.29
N LYS A 4 27.18 17.67 46.12
CA LYS A 4 27.21 18.39 44.86
C LYS A 4 28.46 18.01 44.08
N PHE A 5 28.42 17.97 42.78
CA PHE A 5 29.56 18.34 41.94
C PHE A 5 29.04 19.12 40.69
N ASP A 6 29.74 20.21 40.56
CA ASP A 6 29.57 21.34 39.69
C ASP A 6 30.05 21.06 38.26
N THR A 7 29.53 21.88 37.34
CA THR A 7 30.06 22.15 35.99
C THR A 7 31.46 22.77 36.00
N PRO A 8 32.24 22.79 34.89
CA PRO A 8 32.28 24.03 34.12
C PRO A 8 32.37 23.90 32.59
N LEU A 9 31.74 24.81 31.94
CA LEU A 9 32.16 25.74 30.90
C LEU A 9 33.62 25.74 30.44
N SER A 10 33.84 25.78 29.12
CA SER A 10 34.77 26.65 28.38
C SER A 10 34.60 26.36 26.86
N LEU A 11 34.06 27.25 26.01
CA LEU A 11 34.66 28.45 25.44
C LEU A 11 35.99 28.20 24.72
N PHE A 12 35.98 28.38 23.40
CA PHE A 12 37.00 29.05 22.58
C PHE A 12 36.57 28.94 21.10
N TRP A 13 36.08 29.98 20.44
CA TRP A 13 36.82 31.02 19.70
C TRP A 13 37.66 30.39 18.57
N SER A 14 37.40 30.72 17.29
CA SER A 14 38.01 31.85 16.63
C SER A 14 37.49 32.08 15.23
N LEU A 15 37.08 33.31 14.97
CA LEU A 15 36.95 33.97 13.68
C LEU A 15 38.29 33.92 12.90
N VAL A 16 38.21 33.65 11.60
CA VAL A 16 39.14 34.19 10.61
C VAL A 16 38.35 34.58 9.38
N THR A 17 38.13 35.88 9.30
CA THR A 17 37.76 36.58 8.05
C THR A 17 38.99 36.71 7.17
N MET A 18 38.91 36.19 5.95
CA MET A 18 39.85 36.56 4.88
C MET A 18 39.06 36.97 3.65
N VAL A 19 38.96 38.30 3.49
CA VAL A 19 38.52 38.97 2.29
C VAL A 19 39.66 38.92 1.27
N THR A 20 39.47 38.24 0.16
CA THR A 20 40.29 38.49 -1.03
C THR A 20 39.39 38.91 -2.18
N LEU A 21 39.47 40.17 -2.47
CA LEU A 21 39.01 40.76 -3.72
C LEU A 21 39.85 40.20 -4.85
N THR A 22 39.25 39.58 -5.85
CA THR A 22 39.85 39.39 -7.16
C THR A 22 38.83 39.79 -8.22
N ILE A 23 39.30 40.75 -8.97
CA ILE A 23 38.71 41.47 -10.09
C ILE A 23 38.33 40.51 -11.22
N GLY A 24 37.19 40.79 -11.84
CA GLY A 24 36.52 39.98 -12.84
C GLY A 24 37.30 39.73 -14.14
N MET A 25 36.93 38.59 -14.72
CA MET A 25 36.87 38.38 -16.17
C MET A 25 35.55 37.68 -16.51
N PRO A 26 34.81 38.12 -17.53
CA PRO A 26 33.62 37.41 -17.97
C PRO A 26 34.06 36.16 -18.73
N SER A 27 33.98 35.00 -18.09
CA SER A 27 34.04 33.74 -18.80
C SER A 27 32.69 33.50 -19.48
N LEU A 28 32.73 33.43 -20.80
CA LEU A 28 31.69 32.99 -21.68
C LEU A 28 31.13 31.66 -21.12
N GLY A 29 29.86 31.68 -20.71
CA GLY A 29 29.14 30.53 -20.28
C GLY A 29 29.01 29.51 -21.42
N PHE A 30 29.80 28.45 -21.35
CA PHE A 30 29.41 27.17 -21.97
C PHE A 30 28.26 26.64 -21.13
N GLY A 31 27.03 26.76 -21.63
CA GLY A 31 25.89 26.06 -21.13
C GLY A 31 26.21 24.57 -21.13
N GLN A 32 26.43 24.00 -19.97
CA GLN A 32 26.24 22.58 -19.79
C GLN A 32 24.78 22.30 -20.12
N ILE A 33 24.54 21.79 -21.31
CA ILE A 33 23.34 21.06 -21.64
C ILE A 33 23.41 19.88 -20.68
N GLY A 34 22.58 19.91 -19.62
CA GLY A 34 22.32 18.77 -18.80
C GLY A 34 21.74 17.70 -19.74
N VAL A 35 22.56 16.75 -20.11
CA VAL A 35 22.08 15.50 -20.66
C VAL A 35 21.34 14.88 -19.50
N ASP A 36 20.00 14.88 -19.54
CA ASP A 36 19.20 14.04 -18.69
C ASP A 36 19.72 12.62 -18.93
N GLU A 37 20.52 12.11 -17.99
CA GLU A 37 20.88 10.69 -17.97
C GLU A 37 19.58 9.94 -17.84
N GLU A 38 19.03 9.46 -18.95
CA GLU A 38 17.93 8.49 -18.92
C GLU A 38 18.36 7.36 -17.99
N ASP A 39 17.58 7.13 -16.94
CA ASP A 39 17.77 5.99 -16.04
C ASP A 39 17.98 4.73 -16.89
N PRO A 40 19.11 4.01 -16.72
CA PRO A 40 19.41 2.87 -17.57
C PRO A 40 18.25 1.88 -17.57
N LYS A 41 17.76 1.53 -18.76
CA LYS A 41 16.68 0.56 -18.90
C LYS A 41 17.09 -0.73 -18.19
N PRO A 42 16.18 -1.40 -17.47
CA PRO A 42 16.48 -2.65 -16.80
C PRO A 42 16.96 -3.68 -17.83
N GLU A 43 17.99 -4.45 -17.46
CA GLU A 43 18.43 -5.56 -18.31
C GLU A 43 17.27 -6.55 -18.46
N LEU A 44 16.95 -6.93 -19.68
CA LEU A 44 15.87 -7.87 -19.97
C LEU A 44 16.22 -9.24 -19.38
N ILE A 45 15.32 -9.77 -18.57
CA ILE A 45 15.38 -11.19 -18.18
C ILE A 45 14.95 -12.00 -19.41
N GLU A 46 15.77 -12.95 -19.82
CA GLU A 46 15.47 -13.77 -20.99
C GLU A 46 14.10 -14.47 -20.84
N GLU A 47 13.33 -14.51 -21.89
CA GLU A 47 12.01 -15.19 -21.92
C GLU A 47 12.08 -16.63 -21.40
N LYS A 48 13.15 -17.36 -21.76
CA LYS A 48 13.40 -18.72 -21.25
C LYS A 48 13.44 -18.79 -19.71
N GLN A 49 13.98 -17.77 -19.07
CA GLN A 49 14.12 -17.70 -17.62
C GLN A 49 12.76 -17.40 -16.96
N LEU A 50 11.96 -16.52 -17.56
CA LEU A 50 10.60 -16.24 -17.12
C LEU A 50 9.69 -17.46 -17.30
N ASN A 51 9.81 -18.14 -18.44
CA ASN A 51 9.09 -19.40 -18.71
C ASN A 51 9.44 -20.49 -17.70
N GLN A 52 10.69 -20.56 -17.24
CA GLN A 52 11.08 -21.50 -16.17
C GLN A 52 10.35 -21.18 -14.84
N LEU A 53 10.25 -19.90 -14.47
CA LEU A 53 9.47 -19.50 -13.28
C LEU A 53 8.00 -19.86 -13.43
N LEU A 54 7.42 -19.62 -14.61
CA LEU A 54 6.04 -19.98 -14.91
C LEU A 54 5.81 -21.49 -14.77
N MET A 55 6.68 -22.32 -15.35
CA MET A 55 6.57 -23.78 -15.23
C MET A 55 6.62 -24.24 -13.76
N TRP A 56 7.52 -23.67 -12.95
CA TRP A 56 7.57 -23.98 -11.53
C TRP A 56 6.34 -23.50 -10.76
N MET A 57 5.71 -22.39 -11.18
CA MET A 57 4.42 -21.97 -10.60
C MET A 57 3.31 -22.97 -10.90
N VAL A 58 3.22 -23.44 -12.15
CA VAL A 58 2.23 -24.46 -12.57
C VAL A 58 2.45 -25.79 -11.83
N ASP A 59 3.72 -26.17 -11.61
CA ASP A 59 4.10 -27.37 -10.86
C ASP A 59 4.01 -27.19 -9.33
N GLU A 60 3.52 -26.05 -8.82
CA GLU A 60 3.45 -25.69 -7.40
C GLU A 60 4.81 -25.73 -6.65
N LYS A 61 5.91 -25.62 -7.40
CA LYS A 61 7.28 -25.62 -6.85
C LYS A 61 7.65 -24.21 -6.32
N TYR A 62 6.82 -23.69 -5.42
CA TYR A 62 6.89 -22.30 -4.95
C TYR A 62 8.26 -21.91 -4.40
N GLU A 63 8.89 -22.76 -3.63
CA GLU A 63 10.23 -22.50 -3.06
C GLU A 63 11.31 -22.33 -4.14
N LYS A 64 11.23 -23.08 -5.25
CA LYS A 64 12.14 -22.90 -6.39
C LYS A 64 11.93 -21.55 -7.07
N VAL A 65 10.66 -21.13 -7.18
CA VAL A 65 10.31 -19.80 -7.70
C VAL A 65 10.90 -18.72 -6.79
N LEU A 66 10.67 -18.80 -5.47
CA LEU A 66 11.21 -17.84 -4.49
C LEU A 66 12.74 -17.77 -4.57
N PHE A 67 13.42 -18.92 -4.55
CA PHE A 67 14.88 -18.98 -4.61
C PHE A 67 15.46 -18.39 -5.90
N LYS A 68 14.80 -18.59 -7.03
CA LYS A 68 15.26 -18.03 -8.30
C LYS A 68 14.93 -16.55 -8.45
N ALA A 69 13.71 -16.16 -8.09
CA ALA A 69 13.25 -14.79 -8.22
C ALA A 69 14.03 -13.83 -7.31
N ILE A 70 14.39 -14.26 -6.09
CA ILE A 70 15.19 -13.42 -5.17
C ILE A 70 16.55 -13.05 -5.79
N ARG A 71 17.19 -13.96 -6.53
CA ARG A 71 18.45 -13.68 -7.20
C ARG A 71 18.35 -12.60 -8.28
N TYR A 72 17.21 -12.53 -8.98
CA TYR A 72 16.95 -11.43 -9.91
C TYR A 72 16.70 -10.10 -9.19
N ILE A 73 16.06 -10.13 -8.02
CA ILE A 73 15.81 -8.94 -7.21
C ILE A 73 17.10 -8.40 -6.58
N GLU A 74 18.03 -9.27 -6.22
CA GLU A 74 19.33 -8.91 -5.63
C GLU A 74 20.39 -8.51 -6.66
N ASN A 75 20.18 -8.79 -7.93
CA ASN A 75 21.07 -8.40 -9.00
C ASN A 75 20.73 -7.00 -9.48
N ASP A 76 21.65 -6.06 -9.40
CA ASP A 76 21.48 -4.65 -9.75
C ASP A 76 20.94 -4.45 -11.18
N LYS A 77 21.31 -5.32 -12.12
CA LYS A 77 20.90 -5.25 -13.52
C LYS A 77 19.44 -5.63 -13.72
N THR A 78 18.93 -6.60 -12.97
CA THR A 78 17.57 -7.13 -13.11
C THR A 78 16.63 -6.70 -12.00
N SER A 79 17.13 -6.08 -10.92
CA SER A 79 16.36 -5.63 -9.76
C SER A 79 15.28 -4.58 -10.07
N ARG A 80 15.39 -3.92 -11.23
CA ARG A 80 14.40 -2.94 -11.70
C ARG A 80 13.27 -3.59 -12.51
N HIS A 81 13.46 -4.83 -13.00
CA HIS A 81 12.47 -5.55 -13.79
C HIS A 81 11.27 -5.96 -12.90
N PRO A 82 10.00 -5.71 -13.30
CA PRO A 82 8.84 -5.99 -12.46
C PRO A 82 8.56 -7.49 -12.27
N MET A 83 8.79 -8.32 -13.28
CA MET A 83 8.39 -9.73 -13.28
C MET A 83 8.92 -10.60 -12.12
N PRO A 84 10.17 -10.48 -11.63
CA PRO A 84 10.60 -11.22 -10.45
C PRO A 84 9.76 -10.94 -9.21
N TYR A 85 9.32 -9.70 -9.04
CA TYR A 85 8.43 -9.32 -7.92
C TYR A 85 7.04 -9.93 -8.07
N LEU A 86 6.51 -9.99 -9.29
CA LEU A 86 5.26 -10.69 -9.58
C LEU A 86 5.35 -12.18 -9.21
N TYR A 87 6.38 -12.87 -9.67
CA TYR A 87 6.56 -14.29 -9.36
C TYR A 87 6.78 -14.55 -7.86
N MET A 88 7.52 -13.68 -7.15
CA MET A 88 7.61 -13.73 -5.69
C MET A 88 6.24 -13.62 -5.06
N SER A 89 5.43 -12.67 -5.50
CA SER A 89 4.08 -12.45 -4.99
C SER A 89 3.18 -13.65 -5.25
N LYS A 90 3.15 -14.17 -6.47
CA LYS A 90 2.36 -15.36 -6.85
C LYS A 90 2.76 -16.59 -6.05
N ALA A 91 4.06 -16.82 -5.86
CA ALA A 91 4.56 -17.96 -5.10
C ALA A 91 4.15 -17.88 -3.61
N TYR A 92 4.27 -16.72 -2.98
CA TYR A 92 3.79 -16.53 -1.61
C TYR A 92 2.26 -16.68 -1.47
N LEU A 93 1.49 -16.25 -2.46
CA LEU A 93 0.04 -16.49 -2.46
C LEU A 93 -0.28 -17.98 -2.62
N GLY A 94 0.44 -18.70 -3.50
CA GLY A 94 0.32 -20.13 -3.65
C GLY A 94 0.62 -20.87 -2.35
N ILE A 95 1.70 -20.52 -1.64
CA ILE A 95 2.02 -21.04 -0.32
C ILE A 95 0.91 -20.72 0.70
N HIS A 96 0.37 -19.50 0.68
CA HIS A 96 -0.73 -19.11 1.56
C HIS A 96 -1.97 -19.98 1.37
N LYS A 97 -2.24 -20.39 0.14
CA LYS A 97 -3.39 -21.22 -0.23
C LYS A 97 -3.11 -22.72 -0.21
N SER A 98 -1.86 -23.13 0.02
CA SER A 98 -1.47 -24.52 0.05
C SER A 98 -2.00 -25.23 1.29
N ASP A 99 -2.41 -26.48 1.12
CA ASP A 99 -2.76 -27.40 2.21
C ASP A 99 -1.56 -28.20 2.72
N ASP A 100 -0.37 -28.05 2.13
CA ASP A 100 0.86 -28.72 2.54
C ASP A 100 1.28 -28.26 3.95
N PRO A 101 1.29 -29.16 4.95
CA PRO A 101 1.62 -28.77 6.32
C PRO A 101 3.04 -28.22 6.50
N GLU A 102 4.02 -28.73 5.73
CA GLU A 102 5.41 -28.30 5.82
C GLU A 102 5.55 -26.87 5.32
N LEU A 103 4.93 -26.54 4.18
CA LEU A 103 4.89 -25.18 3.66
C LEU A 103 4.13 -24.25 4.61
N ARG A 104 2.99 -24.68 5.16
CA ARG A 104 2.19 -23.87 6.08
C ARG A 104 2.97 -23.50 7.33
N GLU A 105 3.71 -24.44 7.90
CA GLU A 105 4.55 -24.20 9.07
C GLU A 105 5.76 -23.32 8.73
N ALA A 106 6.53 -23.66 7.69
CA ALA A 106 7.74 -22.96 7.29
C ALA A 106 7.47 -21.48 6.95
N TYR A 107 6.33 -21.18 6.35
CA TYR A 107 5.96 -19.83 5.95
C TYR A 107 4.92 -19.15 6.85
N GLU A 108 4.67 -19.71 8.03
CA GLU A 108 3.76 -19.19 9.04
C GLU A 108 2.41 -18.74 8.46
N VAL A 109 1.79 -19.60 7.64
CA VAL A 109 0.55 -19.31 6.91
C VAL A 109 -0.57 -18.89 7.87
N ASP A 110 -0.73 -19.60 8.99
CA ASP A 110 -1.77 -19.33 9.99
C ASP A 110 -1.58 -17.96 10.70
N LYS A 111 -0.37 -17.40 10.64
CA LYS A 111 -0.06 -16.02 11.09
C LYS A 111 -0.16 -14.99 9.97
N LEU A 112 -0.67 -15.38 8.80
CA LEU A 112 -0.79 -14.55 7.60
C LEU A 112 0.54 -13.99 7.10
N LYS A 113 1.68 -14.64 7.41
CA LYS A 113 3.00 -14.14 6.98
C LYS A 113 3.20 -14.29 5.48
N ALA A 114 2.83 -15.44 4.91
CA ALA A 114 2.88 -15.67 3.47
C ALA A 114 2.02 -14.66 2.71
N LEU A 115 0.79 -14.37 3.16
CA LEU A 115 -0.06 -13.35 2.55
C LEU A 115 0.57 -11.94 2.61
N LYS A 116 1.19 -11.57 3.71
CA LYS A 116 1.89 -10.28 3.85
C LYS A 116 3.07 -10.15 2.91
N GLU A 117 3.87 -11.21 2.76
CA GLU A 117 4.97 -11.23 1.79
C GLU A 117 4.42 -11.17 0.36
N SER A 118 3.35 -11.90 0.04
CA SER A 118 2.68 -11.77 -1.26
C SER A 118 2.30 -10.31 -1.57
N LEU A 119 1.58 -9.65 -0.68
CA LEU A 119 1.20 -8.25 -0.82
C LEU A 119 2.39 -7.30 -0.95
N LYS A 120 3.43 -7.51 -0.18
CA LYS A 120 4.67 -6.72 -0.25
C LYS A 120 5.31 -6.80 -1.63
N TYR A 121 5.39 -7.99 -2.21
CA TYR A 121 5.96 -8.18 -3.54
C TYR A 121 5.02 -7.72 -4.65
N ALA A 122 3.71 -7.89 -4.52
CA ALA A 122 2.73 -7.31 -5.45
C ALA A 122 2.82 -5.78 -5.50
N THR A 123 2.91 -5.11 -4.34
CA THR A 123 3.08 -3.65 -4.31
C THR A 123 4.41 -3.20 -4.93
N LYS A 124 5.48 -4.00 -4.81
CA LYS A 124 6.75 -3.73 -5.49
C LYS A 124 6.62 -3.93 -7.00
N PHE A 125 5.94 -4.99 -7.44
CA PHE A 125 5.63 -5.25 -8.84
C PHE A 125 4.94 -4.04 -9.49
N VAL A 126 3.83 -3.58 -8.92
CA VAL A 126 3.09 -2.41 -9.43
C VAL A 126 3.97 -1.15 -9.48
N LYS A 127 4.79 -0.92 -8.46
CA LYS A 127 5.71 0.24 -8.43
C LYS A 127 6.85 0.16 -9.43
N LYS A 128 7.28 -1.04 -9.79
CA LYS A 128 8.36 -1.26 -10.76
C LYS A 128 7.86 -1.23 -12.21
N ASP A 129 6.60 -1.53 -12.44
CA ASP A 129 5.94 -1.45 -13.74
C ASP A 129 5.55 0.00 -14.07
N LYS A 130 6.57 0.85 -14.26
CA LYS A 130 6.38 2.30 -14.48
C LYS A 130 5.64 2.60 -15.79
N GLU A 131 5.84 1.77 -16.80
CA GLU A 131 5.25 1.92 -18.14
C GLU A 131 3.88 1.24 -18.26
N THR A 132 3.40 0.62 -17.18
CA THR A 132 2.10 -0.07 -17.12
C THR A 132 1.98 -1.19 -18.19
N GLU A 133 3.08 -1.87 -18.42
CA GLU A 133 3.18 -2.93 -19.44
C GLU A 133 2.61 -4.26 -18.94
N TYR A 134 2.90 -4.61 -17.69
CA TYR A 134 2.58 -5.93 -17.12
C TYR A 134 1.34 -5.93 -16.22
N VAL A 135 1.09 -4.86 -15.49
CA VAL A 135 -0.05 -4.77 -14.55
C VAL A 135 -1.39 -5.03 -15.25
N PRO A 136 -1.69 -4.51 -16.46
CA PRO A 136 -2.96 -4.80 -17.13
C PRO A 136 -3.14 -6.27 -17.51
N GLN A 137 -2.04 -7.03 -17.66
CA GLN A 137 -2.08 -8.46 -17.99
C GLN A 137 -2.31 -9.33 -16.76
N GLU A 138 -2.18 -8.78 -15.56
CA GLU A 138 -2.21 -9.49 -14.28
C GLU A 138 -3.39 -9.08 -13.37
N LEU A 139 -4.41 -8.42 -13.94
CA LEU A 139 -5.56 -7.93 -13.19
C LEU A 139 -6.30 -9.04 -12.45
N GLU A 140 -6.48 -10.21 -13.07
CA GLU A 140 -7.15 -11.35 -12.45
C GLU A 140 -6.38 -11.82 -11.19
N TYR A 141 -5.06 -11.91 -11.29
CA TYR A 141 -4.22 -12.24 -10.16
C TYR A 141 -4.29 -11.17 -9.05
N ILE A 142 -4.24 -9.90 -9.45
CA ILE A 142 -4.33 -8.77 -8.50
C ILE A 142 -5.67 -8.81 -7.77
N ASP A 143 -6.77 -9.06 -8.47
CA ASP A 143 -8.10 -9.16 -7.87
C ASP A 143 -8.21 -10.34 -6.89
N LEU A 144 -7.63 -11.50 -7.23
CA LEU A 144 -7.55 -12.63 -6.31
C LEU A 144 -6.78 -12.27 -5.03
N LEU A 145 -5.61 -11.65 -5.16
CA LEU A 145 -4.80 -11.23 -4.01
C LEU A 145 -5.51 -10.16 -3.18
N ARG A 146 -6.23 -9.24 -3.84
CA ARG A 146 -7.04 -8.21 -3.16
C ARG A 146 -8.13 -8.84 -2.31
N ALA A 147 -8.84 -9.84 -2.84
CA ALA A 147 -9.90 -10.54 -2.10
C ALA A 147 -9.36 -11.17 -0.79
N GLU A 148 -8.25 -11.88 -0.85
CA GLU A 148 -7.59 -12.46 0.34
C GLU A 148 -7.14 -11.38 1.33
N ALA A 149 -6.61 -10.28 0.83
CA ALA A 149 -6.13 -9.17 1.66
C ALA A 149 -7.28 -8.40 2.35
N ILE A 150 -8.42 -8.26 1.69
CA ILE A 150 -9.63 -7.65 2.26
C ILE A 150 -10.13 -8.48 3.43
N VAL A 151 -10.29 -9.80 3.25
CA VAL A 151 -10.71 -10.72 4.33
C VAL A 151 -9.76 -10.64 5.53
N ALA A 152 -8.44 -10.62 5.27
CA ALA A 152 -7.47 -10.47 6.34
C ALA A 152 -7.55 -9.09 7.04
N ALA A 153 -7.79 -8.02 6.29
CA ALA A 153 -7.95 -6.68 6.84
C ALA A 153 -9.21 -6.57 7.72
N GLU A 154 -10.34 -7.09 7.26
CA GLU A 154 -11.61 -7.14 7.99
C GLU A 154 -11.45 -7.93 9.29
N THR A 155 -10.82 -9.11 9.23
CA THR A 155 -10.51 -9.92 10.42
C THR A 155 -9.66 -9.15 11.44
N GLU A 156 -8.68 -8.38 11.00
CA GLU A 156 -7.87 -7.57 11.92
C GLU A 156 -8.66 -6.34 12.45
N MET A 157 -9.64 -5.83 11.68
CA MET A 157 -10.59 -4.79 12.16
C MET A 157 -11.47 -5.33 13.28
N ASP A 158 -12.11 -6.49 13.08
CA ASP A 158 -12.97 -7.15 14.06
C ASP A 158 -12.24 -7.45 15.37
N ASN A 159 -10.96 -7.82 15.25
CA ASN A 159 -10.07 -8.05 16.38
C ASN A 159 -9.51 -6.74 16.99
N LYS A 160 -9.94 -5.57 16.54
CA LYS A 160 -9.47 -4.23 16.96
C LYS A 160 -7.94 -4.04 16.79
N LYS A 161 -7.33 -4.78 15.88
CA LYS A 161 -5.89 -4.68 15.56
C LYS A 161 -5.66 -3.67 14.42
N TYR A 162 -6.11 -2.45 14.62
CA TYR A 162 -6.16 -1.39 13.60
C TYR A 162 -4.82 -1.10 12.91
N THR A 163 -3.69 -1.22 13.62
CA THR A 163 -2.36 -1.05 13.00
C THR A 163 -2.07 -2.13 11.94
N LYS A 164 -2.54 -3.37 12.16
CA LYS A 164 -2.37 -4.45 11.19
C LYS A 164 -3.33 -4.28 10.03
N ALA A 165 -4.60 -3.98 10.29
CA ALA A 165 -5.60 -3.68 9.27
C ALA A 165 -5.14 -2.54 8.34
N LYS A 166 -4.62 -1.44 8.92
CA LYS A 166 -4.04 -0.33 8.17
C LYS A 166 -2.96 -0.77 7.20
N SER A 167 -2.11 -1.72 7.58
CA SER A 167 -1.06 -2.25 6.70
C SER A 167 -1.62 -2.91 5.45
N TYR A 168 -2.70 -3.69 5.59
CA TYR A 168 -3.38 -4.31 4.47
C TYR A 168 -4.02 -3.25 3.56
N TYR A 169 -4.79 -2.31 4.11
CA TYR A 169 -5.43 -1.25 3.32
C TYR A 169 -4.42 -0.36 2.60
N LYS A 170 -3.24 -0.10 3.18
CA LYS A 170 -2.14 0.59 2.46
C LYS A 170 -1.63 -0.20 1.26
N SER A 171 -1.51 -1.51 1.39
CA SER A 171 -1.10 -2.37 0.28
C SER A 171 -2.18 -2.40 -0.80
N LEU A 172 -3.45 -2.58 -0.40
CA LEU A 172 -4.60 -2.57 -1.29
C LEU A 172 -4.70 -1.25 -2.09
N ARG A 173 -4.52 -0.09 -1.43
CA ARG A 173 -4.45 1.22 -2.11
C ARG A 173 -3.32 1.29 -3.16
N THR A 174 -2.21 0.58 -2.94
CA THR A 174 -1.12 0.56 -3.93
C THR A 174 -1.48 -0.30 -5.13
N LEU A 175 -2.21 -1.40 -4.91
CA LEU A 175 -2.65 -2.30 -5.98
C LEU A 175 -3.76 -1.67 -6.83
N ASP A 176 -4.64 -0.90 -6.18
CA ASP A 176 -5.73 -0.19 -6.83
C ASP A 176 -5.95 1.17 -6.13
N LYS A 177 -5.50 2.23 -6.78
CA LYS A 177 -5.58 3.59 -6.25
C LYS A 177 -6.98 4.18 -6.34
N GLU A 178 -7.82 3.60 -7.20
CA GLU A 178 -9.15 4.11 -7.49
C GLU A 178 -10.27 3.36 -6.78
N ASP A 179 -9.94 2.51 -5.80
CA ASP A 179 -10.93 1.83 -4.97
C ASP A 179 -11.36 2.71 -3.78
N PRO A 180 -12.57 3.32 -3.83
CA PRO A 180 -13.02 4.20 -2.75
C PRO A 180 -13.28 3.42 -1.45
N GLY A 181 -13.67 2.14 -1.51
CA GLY A 181 -13.89 1.32 -0.32
C GLY A 181 -12.61 1.12 0.48
N VAL A 182 -11.50 0.85 -0.21
CA VAL A 182 -10.15 0.75 0.42
C VAL A 182 -9.77 2.08 1.09
N LEU A 183 -10.01 3.20 0.43
CA LEU A 183 -9.68 4.52 0.96
C LEU A 183 -10.52 4.87 2.19
N ILE A 184 -11.82 4.57 2.17
CA ILE A 184 -12.71 4.79 3.32
C ILE A 184 -12.21 3.98 4.53
N MET A 185 -11.93 2.69 4.35
CA MET A 185 -11.45 1.84 5.43
C MET A 185 -10.06 2.26 5.93
N LEU A 186 -9.18 2.72 5.05
CA LEU A 186 -7.88 3.25 5.46
C LEU A 186 -8.04 4.52 6.30
N GLY A 187 -8.91 5.45 5.90
CA GLY A 187 -9.23 6.64 6.68
C GLY A 187 -9.86 6.32 8.03
N THR A 188 -10.81 5.37 8.07
CA THR A 188 -11.42 4.86 9.30
C THR A 188 -10.35 4.32 10.26
N ASN A 189 -9.40 3.52 9.77
CA ASN A 189 -8.27 3.07 10.57
C ASN A 189 -7.41 4.20 11.11
N TYR A 190 -7.18 5.25 10.32
CA TYR A 190 -6.43 6.41 10.78
C TYR A 190 -7.14 7.13 11.93
N VAL A 191 -8.47 7.31 11.88
CA VAL A 191 -9.23 7.91 12.98
C VAL A 191 -9.09 7.07 14.25
N LEU A 192 -9.31 5.75 14.15
CA LEU A 192 -9.19 4.81 15.27
C LEU A 192 -7.77 4.78 15.87
N LEU A 193 -6.76 5.10 15.07
CA LEU A 193 -5.37 5.27 15.50
C LEU A 193 -5.01 6.73 15.87
N ARG A 194 -6.00 7.62 16.00
CA ARG A 194 -5.87 9.04 16.38
C ARG A 194 -5.06 9.89 15.39
N ALA A 195 -4.94 9.47 14.14
CA ALA A 195 -4.28 10.18 13.05
C ALA A 195 -5.31 10.90 12.14
N LYS A 196 -6.14 11.78 12.71
CA LYS A 196 -7.29 12.43 12.05
C LYS A 196 -6.90 13.17 10.77
N ARG A 197 -5.73 13.85 10.76
CA ARG A 197 -5.25 14.57 9.56
C ARG A 197 -5.00 13.62 8.38
N ASP A 198 -4.41 12.45 8.64
CA ASP A 198 -4.17 11.46 7.60
C ASP A 198 -5.50 10.83 7.13
N ALA A 199 -6.47 10.69 8.04
CA ALA A 199 -7.81 10.21 7.71
C ALA A 199 -8.53 11.16 6.74
N GLU A 200 -8.55 12.47 7.04
CA GLU A 200 -9.20 13.47 6.20
C GLU A 200 -8.62 13.49 4.79
N ALA A 201 -7.29 13.42 4.65
CA ALA A 201 -6.64 13.42 3.34
C ALA A 201 -7.06 12.20 2.49
N VAL A 202 -7.16 11.02 3.10
CA VAL A 202 -7.55 9.78 2.39
C VAL A 202 -9.05 9.75 2.11
N TRP A 203 -9.88 10.26 3.02
CA TRP A 203 -11.32 10.36 2.81
C TRP A 203 -11.69 11.39 1.74
N GLU A 204 -10.93 12.49 1.66
CA GLU A 204 -11.11 13.46 0.57
C GLU A 204 -10.81 12.82 -0.80
N GLU A 205 -9.74 12.02 -0.89
CA GLU A 205 -9.45 11.23 -2.09
C GLU A 205 -10.61 10.29 -2.44
N ALA A 206 -11.17 9.59 -1.45
CA ALA A 206 -12.34 8.71 -1.67
C ALA A 206 -13.56 9.49 -2.16
N ARG A 207 -13.87 10.64 -1.56
CA ARG A 207 -14.99 11.51 -1.96
C ARG A 207 -14.83 11.98 -3.41
N ASN A 208 -13.64 12.42 -3.79
CA ASN A 208 -13.37 12.87 -5.16
C ASN A 208 -13.59 11.75 -6.18
N ILE A 209 -13.12 10.53 -5.91
CA ILE A 209 -13.37 9.38 -6.77
C ILE A 209 -14.88 9.08 -6.89
N LEU A 210 -15.61 9.14 -5.79
CA LEU A 210 -17.06 8.89 -5.78
C LEU A 210 -17.84 9.97 -6.54
N LEU A 211 -17.45 11.23 -6.41
CA LEU A 211 -18.06 12.36 -7.13
C LEU A 211 -17.80 12.28 -8.63
N ASP A 212 -16.54 12.03 -9.05
CA ASP A 212 -16.18 11.91 -10.45
C ASP A 212 -16.92 10.75 -11.14
N ARG A 213 -17.06 9.63 -10.46
CA ARG A 213 -17.71 8.44 -11.01
C ARG A 213 -19.22 8.42 -10.81
N GLN A 214 -19.77 9.25 -9.95
CA GLN A 214 -21.18 9.18 -9.56
C GLN A 214 -21.63 7.74 -9.20
N GLY A 215 -20.75 6.97 -8.57
CA GLY A 215 -20.97 5.56 -8.24
C GLY A 215 -20.93 4.59 -9.43
N ARG A 216 -20.58 5.05 -10.64
CA ARG A 216 -20.53 4.21 -11.84
C ARG A 216 -19.10 3.68 -12.09
N GLY A 217 -19.01 2.57 -12.83
CA GLY A 217 -17.74 2.00 -13.27
C GLY A 217 -16.94 1.28 -12.17
N LEU A 218 -17.55 1.02 -11.02
CA LEU A 218 -16.96 0.13 -10.01
C LEU A 218 -17.18 -1.33 -10.41
N THR A 219 -16.17 -2.16 -10.17
CA THR A 219 -16.34 -3.61 -10.28
C THR A 219 -17.29 -4.12 -9.19
N GLU A 220 -17.79 -5.35 -9.34
CA GLU A 220 -18.63 -5.98 -8.31
C GLU A 220 -17.89 -6.06 -6.95
N SER A 221 -16.60 -6.40 -6.98
CA SER A 221 -15.75 -6.47 -5.78
C SER A 221 -15.59 -5.10 -5.12
N GLN A 222 -15.31 -4.05 -5.90
CA GLN A 222 -15.22 -2.68 -5.40
C GLN A 222 -16.56 -2.20 -4.82
N SER A 223 -17.68 -2.52 -5.46
CA SER A 223 -19.03 -2.14 -4.98
C SER A 223 -19.38 -2.81 -3.66
N LYS A 224 -19.03 -4.10 -3.50
CA LYS A 224 -19.21 -4.82 -2.23
C LYS A 224 -18.37 -4.22 -1.11
N LEU A 225 -17.09 -3.93 -1.40
CA LEU A 225 -16.20 -3.31 -0.42
C LEU A 225 -16.64 -1.88 -0.08
N LEU A 226 -17.10 -1.10 -1.06
CA LEU A 226 -17.61 0.25 -0.83
C LEU A 226 -18.80 0.24 0.12
N LYS A 227 -19.78 -0.63 -0.10
CA LYS A 227 -20.91 -0.80 0.80
C LYS A 227 -20.46 -1.14 2.22
N TYR A 228 -19.61 -2.16 2.36
CA TYR A 228 -19.05 -2.55 3.65
C TYR A 228 -18.31 -1.37 4.32
N ALA A 229 -17.49 -0.66 3.55
CA ALA A 229 -16.68 0.44 4.07
C ALA A 229 -17.53 1.61 4.58
N ILE A 230 -18.58 2.00 3.87
CA ILE A 230 -19.48 3.08 4.32
C ILE A 230 -20.18 2.66 5.61
N ILE A 231 -20.77 1.47 5.65
CA ILE A 231 -21.47 0.96 6.83
C ILE A 231 -20.53 0.88 8.03
N SER A 232 -19.37 0.24 7.86
CA SER A 232 -18.38 0.10 8.93
C SER A 232 -17.80 1.45 9.39
N ALA A 233 -17.62 2.41 8.48
CA ALA A 233 -17.17 3.75 8.87
C ALA A 233 -18.20 4.45 9.75
N ILE A 234 -19.49 4.34 9.44
CA ILE A 234 -20.57 4.92 10.26
C ILE A 234 -20.55 4.31 11.66
N GLU A 235 -20.60 2.97 11.75
CA GLU A 235 -20.64 2.26 13.03
C GLU A 235 -19.41 2.54 13.89
N LEU A 236 -18.21 2.41 13.32
CA LEU A 236 -16.96 2.59 14.04
C LEU A 236 -16.71 4.04 14.45
N MET A 237 -17.17 5.02 13.67
CA MET A 237 -17.08 6.43 14.05
C MET A 237 -18.07 6.77 15.17
N ASP A 238 -19.27 6.24 15.13
CA ASP A 238 -20.25 6.43 16.21
C ASP A 238 -19.76 5.78 17.52
N GLU A 239 -19.27 4.54 17.47
CA GLU A 239 -18.66 3.85 18.62
C GLU A 239 -17.45 4.59 19.18
N ALA A 240 -16.65 5.24 18.33
CA ALA A 240 -15.48 6.03 18.73
C ALA A 240 -15.88 7.43 19.30
N GLY A 241 -17.17 7.79 19.30
CA GLY A 241 -17.64 9.11 19.69
C GLY A 241 -17.42 10.21 18.65
N GLU A 242 -17.08 9.85 17.43
CA GLU A 242 -16.85 10.77 16.31
C GLU A 242 -18.13 10.94 15.47
N ARG A 243 -19.21 11.36 16.15
CA ARG A 243 -20.55 11.40 15.57
C ARG A 243 -20.66 12.26 14.31
N ASP A 244 -20.00 13.40 14.24
CA ASP A 244 -20.03 14.27 13.06
C ASP A 244 -19.42 13.56 11.83
N MET A 245 -18.38 12.76 12.05
CA MET A 245 -17.79 11.93 11.00
C MET A 245 -18.74 10.82 10.57
N ALA A 246 -19.42 10.15 11.51
CA ALA A 246 -20.44 9.15 11.20
C ALA A 246 -21.57 9.75 10.34
N LEU A 247 -22.09 10.91 10.74
CA LEU A 247 -23.15 11.60 9.99
C LEU A 247 -22.70 12.05 8.59
N SER A 248 -21.44 12.43 8.41
CA SER A 248 -20.89 12.76 7.09
C SER A 248 -20.90 11.54 6.15
N TRP A 249 -20.63 10.34 6.68
CA TRP A 249 -20.71 9.10 5.91
C TRP A 249 -22.15 8.65 5.66
N VAL A 250 -23.09 8.95 6.56
CA VAL A 250 -24.53 8.76 6.29
C VAL A 250 -24.98 9.62 5.12
N ALA A 251 -24.59 10.90 5.10
CA ALA A 251 -24.92 11.80 3.99
C ALA A 251 -24.42 11.25 2.65
N MET A 252 -23.16 10.81 2.58
CA MET A 252 -22.58 10.18 1.38
C MET A 252 -23.28 8.87 1.02
N GLY A 253 -23.59 8.03 2.02
CA GLY A 253 -24.27 6.75 1.84
C GLY A 253 -25.70 6.90 1.30
N ASN A 254 -26.41 7.97 1.63
CA ASN A 254 -27.75 8.22 1.10
C ASN A 254 -27.78 8.32 -0.43
N ASP A 255 -26.71 8.83 -1.05
CA ASP A 255 -26.62 8.96 -2.51
C ASP A 255 -26.22 7.61 -3.18
N ILE A 256 -25.48 6.76 -2.48
CA ILE A 256 -24.86 5.55 -3.03
C ILE A 256 -25.65 4.29 -2.69
N LEU A 257 -26.16 4.20 -1.46
CA LEU A 257 -26.78 3.02 -0.86
C LEU A 257 -28.27 3.21 -0.55
N ALA A 258 -28.95 4.16 -1.22
CA ALA A 258 -30.36 4.39 -1.03
C ALA A 258 -31.18 3.09 -1.19
N GLY A 259 -31.98 2.75 -0.17
CA GLY A 259 -32.80 1.53 -0.13
C GLY A 259 -32.03 0.25 0.25
N ASP A 260 -30.75 0.30 0.51
CA ASP A 260 -30.03 -0.85 1.08
C ASP A 260 -30.43 -1.09 2.53
N ARG A 261 -30.89 -2.31 2.83
CA ARG A 261 -31.45 -2.65 4.13
C ARG A 261 -30.44 -2.51 5.30
N GLN A 262 -29.18 -2.84 5.07
CA GLN A 262 -28.15 -2.78 6.10
C GLN A 262 -27.79 -1.31 6.38
N PHE A 263 -27.59 -0.53 5.32
CA PHE A 263 -27.35 0.91 5.46
C PHE A 263 -28.50 1.64 6.17
N GLU A 264 -29.78 1.38 5.81
CA GLU A 264 -30.92 1.96 6.48
C GLU A 264 -31.07 1.50 7.94
N ALA A 265 -30.62 0.29 8.29
CA ALA A 265 -30.59 -0.18 9.66
C ALA A 265 -29.55 0.58 10.50
N VAL A 266 -28.33 0.74 9.98
CA VAL A 266 -27.25 1.47 10.66
C VAL A 266 -27.58 2.95 10.79
N LYS A 267 -28.14 3.57 9.77
CA LYS A 267 -28.61 4.95 9.85
C LYS A 267 -29.61 5.15 10.98
N ARG A 268 -30.62 4.27 11.13
CA ARG A 268 -31.57 4.32 12.24
C ARG A 268 -30.92 4.09 13.60
N SER A 269 -29.93 3.19 13.71
CA SER A 269 -29.29 2.90 14.99
C SER A 269 -28.54 4.09 15.57
N ILE A 270 -27.98 4.94 14.72
CA ILE A 270 -27.31 6.17 15.14
C ILE A 270 -28.27 7.38 15.23
N GLY A 271 -29.59 7.21 14.93
CA GLY A 271 -30.59 8.28 15.00
C GLY A 271 -30.41 9.35 13.90
N ALA A 272 -30.05 8.94 12.71
CA ALA A 272 -29.89 9.83 11.55
C ALA A 272 -31.05 9.71 10.56
#